data_a8c9f1ee11560ce57edd691bed96551f
#
_entry.id   a8c9f1ee11560ce57edd691bed96551f
#
_cell.length_a   1.000
_cell.length_b   1.000
_cell.length_c   1.000
_cell.angle_alpha   90.00
_cell.angle_beta   90.00
_cell.angle_gamma   90.00
#
_symmetry.space_group_name_H-M   'P 1'
#
loop_
_entity.id
_entity.type
_entity.pdbx_description
1 polymer ?
#
loop_
_entity_poly.entity_id
_entity_poly.type
_entity_poly.pdbx_seq_one_letter_code
_entity_poly.pdbx_strand_id
1 'polypeptide(L)'
;MKKLVLYASMALMAAGAFAFDSDPLDLQGNVESYTKTEYSVASKFGDYFRTVSAKYVHTYEDGLRKEIASYTSKDELVDKTAFAYNPDRTLATMTCFDSEGKITKKISYEYLEDGSLKSESEFNSENALTAKIIYKYESGKTIESFYNSDGKLVTRTISTVAADGKIIEASFYFGDGSLDHSEKYTYTENGNISVVENMDSDGKKAGKTVYRYDGNEMLSEIQIYATDTDIIERDIFKNDAEGNPVRVSVYSIAEKFGSTANELVSITDYSYKY
;
A
#
# COMPACT_ATOMS: atom_id res chain seq x y z
N MET A 1 -15.96 -0.26 -18.10
CA MET A 1 -14.49 -0.19 -18.17
C MET A 1 -14.01 -0.22 -16.74
N LYS A 2 -13.44 -1.35 -16.29
CA LYS A 2 -12.90 -1.47 -14.92
C LYS A 2 -11.68 -0.55 -14.83
N LYS A 3 -11.72 0.46 -13.94
CA LYS A 3 -10.59 1.34 -13.66
C LYS A 3 -9.49 0.47 -13.04
N LEU A 4 -8.35 0.40 -13.71
CA LEU A 4 -7.13 -0.17 -13.18
C LEU A 4 -6.71 0.69 -11.99
N VAL A 5 -6.91 0.20 -10.78
CA VAL A 5 -6.25 0.77 -9.61
C VAL A 5 -4.81 0.30 -9.71
N LEU A 6 -3.95 1.20 -10.15
CA LEU A 6 -2.52 0.99 -10.17
C LEU A 6 -2.08 0.88 -8.71
N TYR A 7 -1.80 -0.33 -8.24
CA TYR A 7 -1.03 -0.54 -7.02
C TYR A 7 0.41 -0.11 -7.34
N ALA A 8 0.64 1.21 -7.36
CA ALA A 8 1.99 1.73 -7.38
C ALA A 8 2.65 1.26 -6.09
N SER A 9 3.66 0.43 -6.25
CA SER A 9 4.55 -0.05 -5.22
C SER A 9 4.83 1.03 -4.18
N MET A 10 4.45 0.76 -2.94
CA MET A 10 4.81 1.56 -1.76
C MET A 10 6.27 1.42 -1.38
N ALA A 11 7.17 1.45 -2.31
CA ALA A 11 8.59 1.52 -2.04
C ALA A 11 9.08 2.91 -2.40
N LEU A 12 8.98 3.83 -1.51
CA LEU A 12 9.91 4.90 -1.14
C LEU A 12 9.21 6.06 -0.43
N MET A 13 8.73 5.82 0.77
CA MET A 13 8.66 6.90 1.73
C MET A 13 10.00 6.93 2.45
N ALA A 14 11.00 7.60 1.86
CA ALA A 14 12.19 8.00 2.58
C ALA A 14 11.79 8.89 3.74
N ALA A 15 11.98 8.36 4.96
CA ALA A 15 12.17 9.05 6.22
C ALA A 15 11.57 10.46 6.34
N GLY A 16 10.29 10.54 6.64
CA GLY A 16 9.60 11.77 7.00
C GLY A 16 8.26 11.41 7.63
N ALA A 17 8.34 11.01 8.86
CA ALA A 17 7.39 10.69 9.88
C ALA A 17 6.00 11.32 9.77
N PHE A 18 5.11 10.76 9.00
CA PHE A 18 3.69 10.60 9.35
C PHE A 18 3.23 9.38 8.60
N ALA A 19 2.93 8.31 9.34
CA ALA A 19 2.42 7.07 8.76
C ALA A 19 1.01 7.34 8.19
N PHE A 20 0.98 7.84 6.96
CA PHE A 20 -0.24 7.79 6.17
C PHE A 20 -0.59 6.32 6.01
N ASP A 21 -1.74 5.91 6.57
CA ASP A 21 -2.26 4.57 6.34
C ASP A 21 -2.70 4.48 4.88
N SER A 22 -1.81 3.96 4.07
CA SER A 22 -1.97 3.75 2.65
C SER A 22 -2.72 2.46 2.32
N ASP A 23 -3.35 1.81 3.33
CA ASP A 23 -4.05 0.54 3.14
C ASP A 23 -5.13 0.69 2.04
N PRO A 24 -4.85 0.26 0.80
CA PRO A 24 -5.77 0.37 -0.31
C PRO A 24 -6.65 -0.88 -0.33
N LEU A 25 -7.48 -1.08 0.71
CA LEU A 25 -8.47 -2.13 0.66
C LEU A 25 -9.38 -1.88 -0.54
N ASP A 26 -9.46 -2.85 -1.44
CA ASP A 26 -10.50 -2.89 -2.47
C ASP A 26 -11.80 -3.34 -1.79
N LEU A 27 -12.44 -2.36 -1.11
CA LEU A 27 -13.61 -2.62 -0.28
C LEU A 27 -14.78 -3.11 -1.10
N GLN A 28 -15.39 -4.18 -0.61
CA GLN A 28 -16.61 -4.73 -1.20
C GLN A 28 -17.85 -4.22 -0.43
N GLY A 29 -18.94 -4.06 -1.16
CA GLY A 29 -20.18 -3.52 -0.58
C GLY A 29 -20.18 -2.00 -0.44
N ASN A 30 -21.22 -1.49 0.23
CA ASN A 30 -21.40 -0.05 0.45
C ASN A 30 -20.87 0.33 1.85
N VAL A 31 -19.55 0.40 2.00
CA VAL A 31 -18.91 0.73 3.27
C VAL A 31 -19.00 2.25 3.51
N GLU A 32 -19.68 2.66 4.62
CA GLU A 32 -19.70 4.05 5.07
C GLU A 32 -18.42 4.43 5.85
N SER A 33 -17.91 3.48 6.65
CA SER A 33 -16.66 3.66 7.37
C SER A 33 -16.08 2.32 7.81
N TYR A 34 -14.79 2.31 8.12
CA TYR A 34 -14.19 1.21 8.86
C TYR A 34 -13.12 1.72 9.84
N THR A 35 -12.92 0.93 10.88
CA THR A 35 -11.83 1.12 11.84
C THR A 35 -10.82 0.00 11.64
N LYS A 36 -9.56 0.37 11.40
CA LYS A 36 -8.39 -0.50 11.39
C LYS A 36 -7.67 -0.34 12.73
N THR A 37 -7.46 -1.43 13.46
CA THR A 37 -6.73 -1.43 14.73
C THR A 37 -5.55 -2.38 14.62
N GLU A 38 -4.35 -1.85 14.76
CA GLU A 38 -3.11 -2.60 14.72
C GLU A 38 -2.66 -2.95 16.14
N TYR A 39 -2.19 -4.18 16.31
CA TYR A 39 -1.68 -4.69 17.58
C TYR A 39 -0.28 -5.24 17.41
N SER A 40 0.63 -4.82 18.28
CA SER A 40 1.87 -5.54 18.55
C SER A 40 1.56 -6.75 19.41
N VAL A 41 2.21 -7.87 19.13
CA VAL A 41 2.04 -9.12 19.87
C VAL A 41 3.35 -9.48 20.56
N ALA A 42 3.26 -9.82 21.84
CA ALA A 42 4.38 -10.34 22.62
C ALA A 42 4.03 -11.72 23.19
N SER A 43 4.94 -12.69 23.04
CA SER A 43 4.81 -14.00 23.66
C SER A 43 5.52 -14.01 25.02
N LYS A 44 4.80 -14.40 26.08
CA LYS A 44 5.37 -14.59 27.44
C LYS A 44 4.77 -15.87 28.04
N PHE A 45 5.61 -16.77 28.49
CA PHE A 45 5.23 -18.01 29.16
C PHE A 45 4.28 -18.91 28.38
N GLY A 46 4.33 -18.86 27.03
CA GLY A 46 3.44 -19.62 26.15
C GLY A 46 2.11 -18.93 25.80
N ASP A 47 1.81 -17.78 26.41
CA ASP A 47 0.64 -16.97 26.09
C ASP A 47 1.01 -15.79 25.18
N TYR A 48 0.04 -15.33 24.39
CA TYR A 48 0.16 -14.15 23.54
C TYR A 48 -0.56 -12.96 24.15
N PHE A 49 0.15 -11.87 24.32
CA PHE A 49 -0.39 -10.58 24.79
C PHE A 49 -0.36 -9.59 23.63
N ARG A 50 -1.50 -8.95 23.37
CA ARG A 50 -1.61 -7.92 22.34
C ARG A 50 -1.77 -6.52 22.94
N THR A 51 -1.10 -5.54 22.35
CA THR A 51 -1.19 -4.13 22.74
C THR A 51 -1.51 -3.31 21.50
N VAL A 52 -2.49 -2.43 21.56
CA VAL A 52 -2.81 -1.51 20.46
C VAL A 52 -1.58 -0.66 20.16
N SER A 53 -1.11 -0.69 18.93
CA SER A 53 0.00 0.13 18.43
C SER A 53 -0.50 1.35 17.66
N ALA A 54 -1.55 1.19 16.86
CA ALA A 54 -2.17 2.26 16.10
C ALA A 54 -3.66 1.96 15.85
N LYS A 55 -4.45 3.01 15.61
CA LYS A 55 -5.85 2.91 15.22
C LYS A 55 -6.15 3.96 14.16
N TYR A 56 -6.81 3.54 13.09
CA TYR A 56 -7.21 4.39 11.99
C TYR A 56 -8.71 4.27 11.75
N VAL A 57 -9.36 5.39 11.49
CA VAL A 57 -10.77 5.44 11.11
C VAL A 57 -10.86 6.02 9.71
N HIS A 58 -11.39 5.24 8.79
CA HIS A 58 -11.61 5.63 7.41
C HIS A 58 -13.09 5.92 7.21
N THR A 59 -13.43 7.05 6.60
CA THR A 59 -14.81 7.41 6.28
C THR A 59 -14.98 7.64 4.79
N TYR A 60 -16.16 7.28 4.29
CA TYR A 60 -16.55 7.37 2.90
C TYR A 60 -17.84 8.18 2.77
N GLU A 61 -18.00 8.84 1.63
CA GLU A 61 -19.21 9.54 1.24
C GLU A 61 -19.44 9.28 -0.25
N ASP A 62 -20.61 8.78 -0.60
CA ASP A 62 -20.93 8.37 -1.98
C ASP A 62 -19.92 7.40 -2.61
N GLY A 63 -19.35 6.49 -1.81
CA GLY A 63 -18.33 5.53 -2.23
C GLY A 63 -16.95 6.14 -2.50
N LEU A 64 -16.71 7.40 -2.12
CA LEU A 64 -15.42 8.06 -2.19
C LEU A 64 -14.84 8.22 -0.78
N ARG A 65 -13.55 7.99 -0.61
CA ARG A 65 -12.86 8.17 0.67
C ARG A 65 -12.87 9.67 1.04
N LYS A 66 -13.42 9.99 2.18
CA LYS A 66 -13.57 11.36 2.67
C LYS A 66 -12.45 11.77 3.62
N GLU A 67 -12.16 10.89 4.58
CA GLU A 67 -11.18 11.19 5.63
C GLU A 67 -10.55 9.90 6.15
N ILE A 68 -9.29 10.00 6.57
CA ILE A 68 -8.62 9.03 7.44
C ILE A 68 -8.19 9.79 8.68
N ALA A 69 -8.53 9.29 9.88
CA ALA A 69 -8.06 9.84 11.14
C ALA A 69 -7.28 8.78 11.91
N SER A 70 -6.08 9.12 12.39
CA SER A 70 -5.25 8.25 13.20
C SER A 70 -5.33 8.60 14.68
N TYR A 71 -5.28 7.57 15.53
CA TYR A 71 -5.44 7.69 16.97
C TYR A 71 -4.38 6.91 17.74
N THR A 72 -4.03 7.40 18.91
CA THR A 72 -3.23 6.67 19.88
C THR A 72 -4.00 5.47 20.44
N SER A 73 -3.31 4.60 21.21
CA SER A 73 -3.92 3.51 21.96
C SER A 73 -4.92 3.98 23.03
N LYS A 74 -4.99 5.28 23.35
CA LYS A 74 -5.92 5.90 24.28
C LYS A 74 -7.06 6.66 23.59
N ASP A 75 -7.23 6.46 22.27
CA ASP A 75 -8.21 7.14 21.44
C ASP A 75 -7.99 8.68 21.34
N GLU A 76 -6.77 9.15 21.51
CA GLU A 76 -6.41 10.56 21.28
C GLU A 76 -6.05 10.74 19.80
N LEU A 77 -6.63 11.76 19.15
CA LEU A 77 -6.33 12.07 17.75
C LEU A 77 -4.85 12.43 17.59
N VAL A 78 -4.18 11.80 16.64
CA VAL A 78 -2.77 12.08 16.26
C VAL A 78 -2.73 13.00 15.05
N ASP A 79 -3.41 12.60 13.99
CA ASP A 79 -3.48 13.32 12.72
C ASP A 79 -4.74 12.92 11.95
N LYS A 80 -5.01 13.65 10.87
CA LYS A 80 -6.00 13.25 9.89
C LYS A 80 -5.65 13.69 8.48
N THR A 81 -6.16 12.97 7.50
CA THR A 81 -6.07 13.29 6.09
C THR A 81 -7.46 13.43 5.50
N ALA A 82 -7.73 14.55 4.86
CA ALA A 82 -8.97 14.80 4.14
C ALA A 82 -8.74 14.70 2.63
N PHE A 83 -9.73 14.15 1.92
CA PHE A 83 -9.71 13.92 0.47
C PHE A 83 -10.75 14.83 -0.19
N ALA A 84 -10.37 15.51 -1.25
CA ALA A 84 -11.28 16.28 -2.09
C ALA A 84 -11.18 15.84 -3.54
N TYR A 85 -12.32 15.84 -4.24
CA TYR A 85 -12.45 15.27 -5.57
C TYR A 85 -12.93 16.31 -6.58
N ASN A 86 -12.53 16.11 -7.82
CA ASN A 86 -13.04 16.83 -8.96
C ASN A 86 -14.51 16.41 -9.27
N PRO A 87 -15.27 17.19 -10.09
CA PRO A 87 -16.62 16.82 -10.47
C PRO A 87 -16.74 15.47 -11.21
N ASP A 88 -15.67 15.02 -11.86
CA ASP A 88 -15.56 13.72 -12.53
C ASP A 88 -15.18 12.57 -11.58
N ARG A 89 -15.14 12.85 -10.26
CA ARG A 89 -14.78 11.92 -9.17
C ARG A 89 -13.30 11.49 -9.14
N THR A 90 -12.42 12.13 -9.90
CA THR A 90 -10.97 11.96 -9.74
C THR A 90 -10.49 12.70 -8.50
N LEU A 91 -9.46 12.18 -7.81
CA LEU A 91 -8.91 12.80 -6.59
C LEU A 91 -8.22 14.11 -6.95
N ALA A 92 -8.68 15.22 -6.40
CA ALA A 92 -8.08 16.55 -6.65
C ALA A 92 -6.97 16.86 -5.65
N THR A 93 -7.24 16.62 -4.35
CA THR A 93 -6.26 16.90 -3.30
C THR A 93 -6.39 15.97 -2.12
N MET A 94 -5.26 15.71 -1.44
CA MET A 94 -5.17 15.19 -0.09
C MET A 94 -4.58 16.27 0.80
N THR A 95 -5.18 16.52 1.96
CA THR A 95 -4.68 17.51 2.94
C THR A 95 -4.52 16.83 4.28
N CYS A 96 -3.29 16.84 4.81
CA CYS A 96 -2.95 16.27 6.11
C CYS A 96 -2.96 17.38 7.17
N PHE A 97 -3.49 17.03 8.35
CA PHE A 97 -3.62 17.93 9.49
C PHE A 97 -3.03 17.23 10.72
N ASP A 98 -2.42 17.99 11.62
CA ASP A 98 -2.06 17.51 12.95
C ASP A 98 -3.30 17.41 13.86
N SER A 99 -3.08 16.99 15.13
CA SER A 99 -4.14 16.87 16.14
C SER A 99 -4.84 18.19 16.50
N GLU A 100 -4.19 19.33 16.23
CA GLU A 100 -4.75 20.68 16.47
C GLU A 100 -5.53 21.21 15.26
N GLY A 101 -5.54 20.45 14.13
CA GLY A 101 -6.21 20.83 12.89
C GLY A 101 -5.39 21.77 12.01
N LYS A 102 -4.09 21.92 12.27
CA LYS A 102 -3.19 22.71 11.43
C LYS A 102 -2.73 21.86 10.25
N ILE A 103 -2.71 22.44 9.05
CA ILE A 103 -2.21 21.78 7.85
C ILE A 103 -0.71 21.50 8.01
N THR A 104 -0.31 20.24 7.83
CA THR A 104 1.08 19.81 7.84
C THR A 104 1.60 19.53 6.43
N LYS A 105 0.73 19.03 5.54
CA LYS A 105 1.06 18.65 4.18
C LYS A 105 -0.17 18.71 3.28
N LYS A 106 0.04 19.01 1.99
CA LYS A 106 -0.98 18.91 0.95
C LYS A 106 -0.40 18.23 -0.27
N ILE A 107 -1.16 17.33 -0.90
CA ILE A 107 -0.84 16.71 -2.19
C ILE A 107 -1.91 17.14 -3.18
N SER A 108 -1.53 17.60 -4.36
CA SER A 108 -2.44 17.89 -5.47
C SER A 108 -2.19 16.97 -6.65
N TYR A 109 -3.26 16.60 -7.34
CA TYR A 109 -3.27 15.65 -8.46
C TYR A 109 -3.68 16.35 -9.74
N GLU A 110 -2.95 16.12 -10.82
CA GLU A 110 -3.30 16.58 -12.17
C GLU A 110 -3.50 15.38 -13.08
N TYR A 111 -4.46 15.49 -14.00
CA TYR A 111 -4.83 14.42 -14.92
C TYR A 111 -4.67 14.87 -16.36
N LEU A 112 -4.45 13.91 -17.26
CA LEU A 112 -4.51 14.07 -18.68
C LEU A 112 -5.99 14.11 -19.15
N GLU A 113 -6.24 14.49 -20.40
CA GLU A 113 -7.59 14.53 -20.98
C GLU A 113 -8.29 13.17 -21.01
N ASP A 114 -7.53 12.07 -21.07
CA ASP A 114 -8.04 10.70 -21.03
C ASP A 114 -8.34 10.19 -19.60
N GLY A 115 -8.13 11.03 -18.58
CA GLY A 115 -8.31 10.68 -17.16
C GLY A 115 -7.12 9.98 -16.52
N SER A 116 -6.03 9.75 -17.23
CA SER A 116 -4.81 9.19 -16.66
C SER A 116 -4.12 10.21 -15.76
N LEU A 117 -3.50 9.75 -14.67
CA LEU A 117 -2.78 10.62 -13.74
C LEU A 117 -1.54 11.21 -14.42
N LYS A 118 -1.43 12.54 -14.46
CA LYS A 118 -0.33 13.28 -15.06
C LYS A 118 0.78 13.57 -14.05
N SER A 119 0.40 14.05 -12.86
CA SER A 119 1.36 14.37 -11.82
C SER A 119 0.72 14.44 -10.44
N GLU A 120 1.55 14.20 -9.41
CA GLU A 120 1.30 14.50 -8.01
C GLU A 120 2.30 15.54 -7.54
N SER A 121 1.85 16.54 -6.81
CA SER A 121 2.73 17.59 -6.25
C SER A 121 2.47 17.69 -4.76
N GLU A 122 3.53 17.50 -3.96
CA GLU A 122 3.50 17.60 -2.51
C GLU A 122 3.98 18.96 -2.05
N PHE A 123 3.24 19.56 -1.11
CA PHE A 123 3.54 20.86 -0.51
C PHE A 123 3.56 20.74 1.01
N ASN A 124 4.48 21.45 1.66
CA ASN A 124 4.54 21.57 3.12
C ASN A 124 3.47 22.56 3.65
N SER A 125 3.48 22.78 4.97
CA SER A 125 2.55 23.71 5.65
C SER A 125 2.66 25.16 5.19
N GLU A 126 3.77 25.56 4.60
CA GLU A 126 4.03 26.90 4.06
C GLU A 126 3.66 27.01 2.56
N ASN A 127 3.05 25.95 2.00
CA ASN A 127 2.72 25.81 0.58
C ASN A 127 3.96 25.85 -0.35
N ALA A 128 5.13 25.46 0.16
CA ALA A 128 6.32 25.25 -0.64
C ALA A 128 6.33 23.80 -1.19
N LEU A 129 6.67 23.65 -2.48
CA LEU A 129 6.79 22.35 -3.12
C LEU A 129 7.94 21.55 -2.48
N THR A 130 7.64 20.34 -2.00
CA THR A 130 8.62 19.43 -1.37
C THR A 130 8.98 18.26 -2.26
N ALA A 131 8.01 17.79 -3.05
CA ALA A 131 8.22 16.67 -3.96
C ALA A 131 7.25 16.74 -5.15
N LYS A 132 7.62 16.09 -6.24
CA LYS A 132 6.74 15.91 -7.41
C LYS A 132 6.94 14.54 -8.04
N ILE A 133 5.82 13.87 -8.38
CA ILE A 133 5.82 12.67 -9.22
C ILE A 133 5.24 13.05 -10.58
N ILE A 134 5.88 12.61 -11.66
CA ILE A 134 5.41 12.81 -13.02
C ILE A 134 5.22 11.46 -13.68
N TYR A 135 4.05 11.27 -14.29
CA TYR A 135 3.67 10.06 -15.01
C TYR A 135 3.76 10.27 -16.53
N LYS A 136 4.31 9.29 -17.23
CA LYS A 136 4.31 9.22 -18.70
C LYS A 136 3.83 7.85 -19.14
N TYR A 137 2.98 7.85 -20.15
CA TYR A 137 2.40 6.65 -20.72
C TYR A 137 2.91 6.49 -22.14
N GLU A 138 3.62 5.40 -22.39
CA GLU A 138 4.13 5.01 -23.70
C GLU A 138 3.46 3.69 -24.10
N SER A 139 3.61 3.26 -25.38
CA SER A 139 3.05 1.99 -25.82
C SER A 139 3.55 0.82 -24.97
N GLY A 140 2.67 0.23 -24.15
CA GLY A 140 2.99 -0.90 -23.27
C GLY A 140 3.86 -0.55 -22.07
N LYS A 141 4.03 0.75 -21.72
CA LYS A 141 4.81 1.17 -20.56
C LYS A 141 4.18 2.34 -19.83
N THR A 142 4.33 2.32 -18.50
CA THR A 142 4.12 3.48 -17.63
C THR A 142 5.43 3.86 -16.98
N ILE A 143 5.79 5.13 -17.00
CA ILE A 143 7.00 5.68 -16.40
C ILE A 143 6.58 6.65 -15.31
N GLU A 144 6.97 6.36 -14.07
CA GLU A 144 6.82 7.22 -12.91
C GLU A 144 8.18 7.80 -12.54
N SER A 145 8.26 9.11 -12.37
CA SER A 145 9.51 9.80 -12.04
C SER A 145 9.29 10.69 -10.82
N PHE A 146 10.04 10.41 -9.75
CA PHE A 146 9.98 11.16 -8.49
C PHE A 146 11.11 12.20 -8.42
N TYR A 147 10.73 13.43 -8.14
CA TYR A 147 11.62 14.59 -8.02
C TYR A 147 11.51 15.20 -6.62
N ASN A 148 12.66 15.64 -6.07
CA ASN A 148 12.69 16.37 -4.81
C ASN A 148 12.32 17.87 -5.03
N SER A 149 12.36 18.66 -3.93
CA SER A 149 12.08 20.11 -3.93
C SER A 149 12.94 20.91 -4.91
N ASP A 150 14.18 20.47 -5.18
CA ASP A 150 15.11 21.16 -6.10
C ASP A 150 14.87 20.76 -7.57
N GLY A 151 13.87 19.93 -7.85
CA GLY A 151 13.59 19.39 -9.18
C GLY A 151 14.59 18.35 -9.66
N LYS A 152 15.40 17.79 -8.75
CA LYS A 152 16.33 16.69 -9.07
C LYS A 152 15.58 15.36 -9.06
N LEU A 153 15.76 14.56 -10.11
CA LEU A 153 15.26 13.17 -10.16
C LEU A 153 15.91 12.37 -9.02
N VAL A 154 15.07 11.72 -8.21
CA VAL A 154 15.48 10.86 -7.09
C VAL A 154 15.34 9.41 -7.45
N THR A 155 14.17 9.02 -7.99
CA THR A 155 13.90 7.65 -8.45
C THR A 155 13.03 7.66 -9.70
N ARG A 156 13.06 6.54 -10.43
CA ARG A 156 12.19 6.27 -11.57
C ARG A 156 11.74 4.83 -11.54
N THR A 157 10.44 4.61 -11.73
CA THR A 157 9.86 3.28 -11.97
C THR A 157 9.42 3.18 -13.42
N ILE A 158 9.76 2.08 -14.08
CA ILE A 158 9.29 1.75 -15.44
C ILE A 158 8.52 0.45 -15.35
N SER A 159 7.21 0.52 -15.56
CA SER A 159 6.33 -0.64 -15.57
C SER A 159 6.00 -1.05 -17.00
N THR A 160 6.20 -2.32 -17.34
CA THR A 160 5.73 -2.91 -18.59
C THR A 160 4.31 -3.42 -18.39
N VAL A 161 3.41 -2.99 -19.27
CA VAL A 161 1.96 -3.25 -19.18
C VAL A 161 1.53 -4.16 -20.32
N ALA A 162 0.86 -5.26 -20.00
CA ALA A 162 0.28 -6.17 -20.99
C ALA A 162 -0.94 -5.53 -21.70
N ALA A 163 -1.40 -6.16 -22.77
CA ALA A 163 -2.53 -5.66 -23.55
C ALA A 163 -3.86 -5.57 -22.76
N ASP A 164 -4.01 -6.35 -21.70
CA ASP A 164 -5.16 -6.31 -20.77
C ASP A 164 -5.01 -5.25 -19.67
N GLY A 165 -3.91 -4.47 -19.69
CA GLY A 165 -3.64 -3.40 -18.73
C GLY A 165 -2.90 -3.84 -17.46
N LYS A 166 -2.55 -5.12 -17.31
CA LYS A 166 -1.83 -5.61 -16.13
C LYS A 166 -0.33 -5.33 -16.23
N ILE A 167 0.28 -4.95 -15.12
CA ILE A 167 1.73 -4.83 -15.03
C ILE A 167 2.33 -6.23 -15.01
N ILE A 168 3.24 -6.54 -15.94
CA ILE A 168 3.95 -7.82 -16.00
C ILE A 168 5.39 -7.73 -15.46
N GLU A 169 5.95 -6.54 -15.45
CA GLU A 169 7.28 -6.24 -14.93
C GLU A 169 7.35 -4.78 -14.48
N ALA A 170 8.01 -4.50 -13.35
CA ALA A 170 8.37 -3.16 -12.91
C ALA A 170 9.86 -3.11 -12.60
N SER A 171 10.56 -2.07 -13.10
CA SER A 171 11.99 -1.84 -12.86
C SER A 171 12.17 -0.52 -12.13
N PHE A 172 12.91 -0.54 -11.03
CA PHE A 172 13.14 0.58 -10.15
C PHE A 172 14.57 1.10 -10.31
N TYR A 173 14.70 2.39 -10.55
CA TYR A 173 15.96 3.05 -10.82
C TYR A 173 16.22 4.18 -9.84
N PHE A 174 17.47 4.37 -9.45
CA PHE A 174 17.93 5.58 -8.79
C PHE A 174 17.96 6.77 -9.74
N GLY A 175 18.08 7.98 -9.20
CA GLY A 175 18.11 9.22 -10.00
C GLY A 175 19.31 9.36 -10.95
N ASP A 176 20.37 8.60 -10.73
CA ASP A 176 21.54 8.52 -11.63
C ASP A 176 21.33 7.53 -12.79
N GLY A 177 20.18 6.82 -12.79
CA GLY A 177 19.82 5.84 -13.81
C GLY A 177 20.30 4.42 -13.53
N SER A 178 20.99 4.16 -12.42
CA SER A 178 21.35 2.79 -12.02
C SER A 178 20.11 2.01 -11.59
N LEU A 179 20.03 0.73 -11.95
CA LEU A 179 18.96 -0.17 -11.53
C LEU A 179 19.12 -0.48 -10.04
N ASP A 180 18.05 -0.33 -9.26
CA ASP A 180 17.98 -0.78 -7.86
C ASP A 180 17.54 -2.24 -7.82
N HIS A 181 16.33 -2.52 -8.32
CA HIS A 181 15.76 -3.87 -8.40
C HIS A 181 14.68 -3.93 -9.47
N SER A 182 14.16 -5.12 -9.72
CA SER A 182 12.96 -5.29 -10.56
C SER A 182 12.02 -6.35 -9.98
N GLU A 183 10.75 -6.26 -10.37
CA GLU A 183 9.67 -7.16 -9.98
C GLU A 183 9.01 -7.76 -11.21
N LYS A 184 8.68 -9.06 -11.17
CA LYS A 184 7.89 -9.74 -12.19
C LYS A 184 6.60 -10.25 -11.60
N TYR A 185 5.50 -9.98 -12.28
CA TYR A 185 4.15 -10.27 -11.82
C TYR A 185 3.54 -11.44 -12.59
N THR A 186 2.98 -12.37 -11.86
CA THR A 186 2.18 -13.47 -12.40
C THR A 186 0.77 -13.37 -11.83
N TYR A 187 -0.23 -13.72 -12.62
CA TYR A 187 -1.64 -13.58 -12.27
C TYR A 187 -2.34 -14.93 -12.30
N THR A 188 -3.41 -15.06 -11.52
CA THR A 188 -4.37 -16.17 -11.61
C THR A 188 -5.19 -16.03 -12.90
N GLU A 189 -5.94 -17.07 -13.27
CA GLU A 189 -6.88 -17.04 -14.41
C GLU A 189 -7.92 -15.91 -14.27
N ASN A 190 -8.29 -15.58 -13.04
CA ASN A 190 -9.29 -14.53 -12.72
C ASN A 190 -8.67 -13.12 -12.66
N GLY A 191 -7.36 -13.01 -12.84
CA GLY A 191 -6.67 -11.74 -12.96
C GLY A 191 -6.14 -11.16 -11.67
N ASN A 192 -6.20 -11.90 -10.55
CA ASN A 192 -5.57 -11.53 -9.30
C ASN A 192 -4.07 -11.83 -9.33
N ILE A 193 -3.24 -11.03 -8.67
CA ILE A 193 -1.79 -11.31 -8.54
C ILE A 193 -1.61 -12.63 -7.82
N SER A 194 -0.82 -13.55 -8.38
CA SER A 194 -0.49 -14.84 -7.75
C SER A 194 0.94 -14.88 -7.22
N VAL A 195 1.89 -14.31 -7.95
CA VAL A 195 3.29 -14.25 -7.54
C VAL A 195 3.90 -12.93 -7.98
N VAL A 196 4.71 -12.33 -7.10
CA VAL A 196 5.66 -11.27 -7.42
C VAL A 196 7.06 -11.81 -7.16
N GLU A 197 7.88 -11.92 -8.20
CA GLU A 197 9.28 -12.32 -8.09
C GLU A 197 10.16 -11.08 -8.03
N ASN A 198 11.01 -10.97 -6.99
CA ASN A 198 11.97 -9.88 -6.84
C ASN A 198 13.33 -10.27 -7.45
N MET A 199 13.90 -9.33 -8.20
CA MET A 199 15.24 -9.45 -8.79
C MET A 199 16.11 -8.31 -8.25
N ASP A 200 17.35 -8.59 -7.87
CA ASP A 200 18.32 -7.56 -7.51
C ASP A 200 18.80 -6.77 -8.74
N SER A 201 19.69 -5.80 -8.52
CA SER A 201 20.28 -4.97 -9.58
C SER A 201 21.10 -5.76 -10.61
N ASP A 202 21.57 -6.96 -10.28
CA ASP A 202 22.28 -7.86 -11.17
C ASP A 202 21.33 -8.81 -11.94
N GLY A 203 20.01 -8.71 -11.70
CA GLY A 203 19.00 -9.58 -12.28
C GLY A 203 18.92 -10.98 -11.66
N LYS A 204 19.51 -11.19 -10.47
CA LYS A 204 19.38 -12.43 -9.71
C LYS A 204 18.13 -12.39 -8.84
N LYS A 205 17.51 -13.54 -8.65
CA LYS A 205 16.36 -13.66 -7.73
C LYS A 205 16.75 -13.28 -6.30
N ALA A 206 15.99 -12.36 -5.72
CA ALA A 206 16.16 -11.81 -4.38
C ALA A 206 14.99 -12.18 -3.45
N GLY A 207 14.13 -13.10 -3.88
CA GLY A 207 12.96 -13.55 -3.16
C GLY A 207 11.68 -13.48 -3.98
N LYS A 208 10.56 -13.78 -3.35
CA LYS A 208 9.24 -13.67 -3.98
C LYS A 208 8.14 -13.49 -2.94
N THR A 209 7.01 -12.95 -3.37
CA THR A 209 5.75 -12.92 -2.62
C THR A 209 4.71 -13.76 -3.34
N VAL A 210 4.05 -14.68 -2.63
CA VAL A 210 3.01 -15.56 -3.15
C VAL A 210 1.68 -15.20 -2.51
N TYR A 211 0.67 -14.94 -3.34
CA TYR A 211 -0.69 -14.60 -2.93
C TYR A 211 -1.59 -15.83 -3.12
N ARG A 212 -2.34 -16.19 -2.11
CA ARG A 212 -3.29 -17.31 -2.11
C ARG A 212 -4.70 -16.80 -1.87
N TYR A 213 -5.63 -17.36 -2.60
CA TYR A 213 -7.05 -17.01 -2.55
C TYR A 213 -7.85 -18.24 -2.10
N ASP A 214 -8.94 -18.00 -1.41
CA ASP A 214 -9.89 -19.06 -1.02
C ASP A 214 -10.81 -19.47 -2.19
N GLY A 215 -11.76 -20.37 -1.91
CA GLY A 215 -12.71 -20.83 -2.92
C GLY A 215 -13.68 -19.77 -3.45
N ASN A 216 -13.75 -18.60 -2.79
CA ASN A 216 -14.55 -17.44 -3.20
C ASN A 216 -13.69 -16.35 -3.85
N GLU A 217 -12.42 -16.66 -4.17
CA GLU A 217 -11.43 -15.73 -4.75
C GLU A 217 -11.04 -14.56 -3.82
N MET A 218 -11.29 -14.69 -2.52
CA MET A 218 -10.86 -13.72 -1.53
C MET A 218 -9.44 -14.02 -1.10
N LEU A 219 -8.61 -12.97 -0.93
CA LEU A 219 -7.24 -13.12 -0.44
C LEU A 219 -7.27 -13.79 0.94
N SER A 220 -6.62 -14.94 1.06
CA SER A 220 -6.60 -15.76 2.28
C SER A 220 -5.23 -15.84 2.95
N GLU A 221 -4.16 -15.72 2.15
CA GLU A 221 -2.79 -15.78 2.64
C GLU A 221 -1.82 -15.04 1.71
N ILE A 222 -0.84 -14.33 2.30
CA ILE A 222 0.37 -13.88 1.63
C ILE A 222 1.55 -14.61 2.24
N GLN A 223 2.46 -15.11 1.41
CA GLN A 223 3.70 -15.76 1.84
C GLN A 223 4.89 -15.01 1.25
N ILE A 224 5.81 -14.58 2.10
CA ILE A 224 7.02 -13.87 1.71
C ILE A 224 8.22 -14.82 1.83
N TYR A 225 9.00 -14.91 0.78
CA TYR A 225 10.15 -15.77 0.66
C TYR A 225 11.43 -14.94 0.48
N ALA A 226 12.46 -15.22 1.28
CA ALA A 226 13.79 -14.65 1.11
C ALA A 226 14.56 -15.26 -0.06
N THR A 227 14.20 -16.49 -0.45
CA THR A 227 14.74 -17.24 -1.59
C THR A 227 13.59 -17.95 -2.31
N ASP A 228 13.89 -18.86 -3.25
CA ASP A 228 12.83 -19.64 -3.91
C ASP A 228 12.05 -20.54 -2.95
N THR A 229 12.65 -20.97 -1.83
CA THR A 229 12.09 -21.98 -0.90
C THR A 229 12.02 -21.54 0.55
N ASP A 230 12.76 -20.49 0.93
CA ASP A 230 12.89 -20.05 2.31
C ASP A 230 11.80 -19.02 2.63
N ILE A 231 10.71 -19.49 3.21
CA ILE A 231 9.60 -18.65 3.67
C ILE A 231 9.97 -17.97 4.99
N ILE A 232 9.83 -16.64 5.06
CA ILE A 232 10.19 -15.84 6.24
C ILE A 232 8.99 -15.18 6.93
N GLU A 233 7.87 -15.02 6.19
CA GLU A 233 6.66 -14.39 6.73
C GLU A 233 5.41 -14.98 6.09
N ARG A 234 4.33 -15.02 6.87
CA ARG A 234 2.99 -15.42 6.43
C ARG A 234 1.95 -14.46 7.00
N ASP A 235 1.15 -13.88 6.13
CA ASP A 235 0.00 -13.06 6.51
C ASP A 235 -1.28 -13.86 6.25
N ILE A 236 -2.04 -14.11 7.30
CA ILE A 236 -3.29 -14.88 7.23
C ILE A 236 -4.47 -13.93 7.32
N PHE A 237 -5.34 -13.97 6.31
CA PHE A 237 -6.53 -13.14 6.20
C PHE A 237 -7.77 -13.91 6.66
N LYS A 238 -8.62 -13.24 7.43
CA LYS A 238 -10.00 -13.63 7.67
C LYS A 238 -10.90 -12.56 7.10
N ASN A 239 -11.80 -12.96 6.22
CA ASN A 239 -12.71 -12.05 5.54
C ASN A 239 -14.14 -12.23 6.08
N ASP A 240 -14.97 -11.18 5.95
CA ASP A 240 -16.41 -11.26 6.17
C ASP A 240 -17.13 -11.87 4.95
N ALA A 241 -18.45 -11.87 4.99
CA ALA A 241 -19.27 -12.46 3.91
C ALA A 241 -19.20 -11.63 2.62
N GLU A 242 -18.91 -10.34 2.70
CA GLU A 242 -18.74 -9.42 1.58
C GLU A 242 -17.37 -9.55 0.93
N GLY A 243 -16.38 -10.15 1.62
CA GLY A 243 -15.00 -10.32 1.15
C GLY A 243 -14.02 -9.30 1.73
N ASN A 244 -14.46 -8.46 2.66
CA ASN A 244 -13.58 -7.50 3.32
C ASN A 244 -12.80 -8.18 4.45
N PRO A 245 -11.49 -7.92 4.63
CA PRO A 245 -10.72 -8.52 5.72
C PRO A 245 -11.22 -8.01 7.07
N VAL A 246 -11.56 -8.90 7.99
CA VAL A 246 -11.89 -8.56 9.39
C VAL A 246 -10.70 -8.76 10.31
N ARG A 247 -9.72 -9.55 9.87
CA ARG A 247 -8.44 -9.74 10.58
C ARG A 247 -7.32 -10.14 9.64
N VAL A 248 -6.16 -9.55 9.84
CA VAL A 248 -4.88 -10.02 9.28
C VAL A 248 -3.97 -10.39 10.45
N SER A 249 -3.39 -11.58 10.40
CA SER A 249 -2.43 -12.08 11.40
C SER A 249 -1.10 -12.34 10.71
N VAL A 250 -0.04 -11.65 11.14
CA VAL A 250 1.30 -11.75 10.58
C VAL A 250 2.15 -12.68 11.44
N TYR A 251 2.73 -13.68 10.79
CA TYR A 251 3.62 -14.66 11.41
C TYR A 251 5.01 -14.55 10.82
N SER A 252 6.00 -14.28 11.67
CA SER A 252 7.41 -14.47 11.31
C SER A 252 7.74 -15.97 11.36
N ILE A 253 8.50 -16.43 10.37
CA ILE A 253 8.92 -17.82 10.26
C ILE A 253 10.43 -17.88 10.47
N ALA A 254 10.87 -18.62 11.47
CA ALA A 254 12.28 -18.79 11.79
C ALA A 254 12.59 -20.25 12.18
N GLU A 255 13.82 -20.68 11.89
CA GLU A 255 14.30 -21.93 12.42
C GLU A 255 14.76 -21.76 13.86
N LYS A 256 14.16 -22.50 14.79
CA LYS A 256 14.54 -22.56 16.21
C LYS A 256 14.76 -24.00 16.63
N PHE A 257 15.95 -24.27 17.17
CA PHE A 257 16.32 -25.60 17.67
C PHE A 257 16.12 -26.74 16.64
N GLY A 258 16.36 -26.46 15.35
CA GLY A 258 16.19 -27.43 14.25
C GLY A 258 14.75 -27.70 13.84
N SER A 259 13.81 -26.85 14.23
CA SER A 259 12.40 -26.88 13.84
C SER A 259 11.93 -25.53 13.36
N THR A 260 11.08 -25.52 12.35
CA THR A 260 10.44 -24.29 11.87
C THR A 260 9.39 -23.80 12.88
N ALA A 261 9.53 -22.59 13.38
CA ALA A 261 8.59 -21.94 14.27
C ALA A 261 7.87 -20.82 13.56
N ASN A 262 6.52 -20.80 13.69
CA ASN A 262 5.68 -19.68 13.26
C ASN A 262 5.39 -18.82 14.50
N GLU A 263 5.91 -17.61 14.54
CA GLU A 263 5.70 -16.67 15.64
C GLU A 263 4.74 -15.56 15.22
N LEU A 264 3.59 -15.46 15.89
CA LEU A 264 2.68 -14.36 15.69
C LEU A 264 3.34 -13.05 16.16
N VAL A 265 3.51 -12.10 15.23
CA VAL A 265 4.21 -10.83 15.49
C VAL A 265 3.28 -9.62 15.49
N SER A 266 2.22 -9.66 14.70
CA SER A 266 1.22 -8.61 14.71
C SER A 266 -0.17 -9.13 14.34
N ILE A 267 -1.17 -8.37 14.75
CA ILE A 267 -2.57 -8.57 14.36
C ILE A 267 -3.12 -7.21 13.92
N THR A 268 -3.89 -7.20 12.84
CA THR A 268 -4.70 -6.07 12.44
C THR A 268 -6.17 -6.50 12.41
N ASP A 269 -7.01 -5.82 13.18
CA ASP A 269 -8.45 -6.04 13.20
C ASP A 269 -9.16 -4.91 12.45
N TYR A 270 -10.17 -5.27 11.65
CA TYR A 270 -11.01 -4.33 10.90
C TYR A 270 -12.46 -4.46 11.37
N SER A 271 -13.14 -3.32 11.48
CA SER A 271 -14.56 -3.24 11.83
C SER A 271 -15.26 -2.28 10.91
N TYR A 272 -16.24 -2.77 10.15
CA TYR A 272 -16.96 -2.04 9.09
C TYR A 272 -18.31 -1.54 9.57
N LYS A 273 -18.75 -0.41 9.00
CA LYS A 273 -20.12 0.10 9.01
C LYS A 273 -20.55 0.24 7.55
N TYR A 274 -21.59 -0.48 7.20
CA TYR A 274 -22.22 -0.53 5.88
C TYR A 274 -23.42 0.40 5.79
#